data_bb2de8393323fc42a235d25bc8f8b974
#
_entry.id   bb2de8393323fc42a235d25bc8f8b974
#
_cell.length_a   1.000
_cell.length_b   1.000
_cell.length_c   1.000
_cell.angle_alpha   90.00
_cell.angle_beta   90.00
_cell.angle_gamma   90.00
#
_symmetry.space_group_name_H-M   'P 1'
#
loop_
_entity.id
_entity.type
_entity.pdbx_description
1 polymer ?
#
loop_
_entity_poly.entity_id
_entity_poly.type
_entity_poly.pdbx_seq_one_letter_code
_entity_poly.pdbx_strand_id
1 'polypeptide(L)'
;ATTLGGVFGLNYGWEHVQWFADHPGAKDTNGFTRQNWFEPVGRECRMLRNTAGIIDISNFAKYRVCGGQAEEWLNAVFANTMPKAVGRSCLTPLIGVRGGIAGDFTVTRLAEDEFMIIGSGMAERYHQRFWKMVPMPAGVSFESLTEALCGFNVAGPNSRGLLQRLTNTSLATENFPFMRSKRIELAGVDCVALRVSFTGDLGWELHCKTEDQLRLYEALLDCAKDFDAGPVGARALMSLRVEKGYGSWSREYSPEYWPQEVGLAGLIKLDKDFLHKEAYLAIKDKDPRERLCIVEILAP
;
A
#
# COMPACT_ATOMS: atom_id res chain seq x y z
N ALA A 1 -6.80 10.12 16.96
CA ALA A 1 -5.33 10.31 16.78
C ALA A 1 -4.82 11.53 17.57
N THR A 2 -5.50 12.68 17.56
CA THR A 2 -5.05 13.90 18.28
C THR A 2 -4.89 13.64 19.78
N THR A 3 -5.84 12.96 20.42
CA THR A 3 -5.79 12.62 21.86
C THR A 3 -4.67 11.64 22.20
N LEU A 4 -4.14 10.94 21.20
CA LEU A 4 -3.02 10.00 21.33
C LEU A 4 -1.65 10.64 21.04
N GLY A 5 -1.59 11.97 20.93
CA GLY A 5 -0.36 12.68 20.60
C GLY A 5 -0.02 12.71 19.11
N GLY A 6 -0.95 12.39 18.22
CA GLY A 6 -0.75 12.43 16.78
C GLY A 6 -0.36 13.82 16.28
N VAL A 7 0.80 13.92 15.62
CA VAL A 7 1.28 15.13 14.95
C VAL A 7 0.99 15.00 13.46
N PHE A 8 0.16 15.91 12.96
CA PHE A 8 -0.34 15.86 11.59
C PHE A 8 0.56 16.64 10.62
N GLY A 9 0.53 16.22 9.37
CA GLY A 9 1.13 16.92 8.25
C GLY A 9 0.28 16.76 7.00
N LEU A 10 0.49 17.67 6.06
CA LEU A 10 -0.17 17.65 4.75
C LEU A 10 0.71 16.95 3.72
N ASN A 11 0.12 16.04 2.98
CA ASN A 11 0.77 15.39 1.86
C ASN A 11 -0.21 15.34 0.67
N TYR A 12 0.06 16.17 -0.34
CA TYR A 12 -0.75 16.28 -1.57
C TYR A 12 -2.25 16.54 -1.33
N GLY A 13 -2.55 17.36 -0.32
CA GLY A 13 -3.92 17.71 0.04
C GLY A 13 -4.59 16.79 1.06
N TRP A 14 -3.93 15.70 1.44
CA TRP A 14 -4.38 14.82 2.51
C TRP A 14 -3.68 15.14 3.81
N GLU A 15 -4.45 15.35 4.89
CA GLU A 15 -3.94 15.45 6.25
C GLU A 15 -3.84 14.05 6.85
N HIS A 16 -2.68 13.66 7.36
CA HIS A 16 -2.48 12.39 8.02
C HIS A 16 -1.42 12.49 9.13
N VAL A 17 -1.44 11.52 10.04
CA VAL A 17 -0.49 11.51 11.15
C VAL A 17 0.90 11.17 10.65
N GLN A 18 1.85 12.06 10.92
CA GLN A 18 3.26 11.88 10.59
C GLN A 18 3.98 11.02 11.63
N TRP A 19 3.69 11.23 12.91
CA TRP A 19 4.26 10.52 14.05
C TRP A 19 3.42 10.76 15.30
N PHE A 20 3.66 9.98 16.35
CA PHE A 20 2.96 10.11 17.64
C PHE A 20 3.92 10.61 18.71
N ALA A 21 3.61 11.75 19.30
CA ALA A 21 4.33 12.36 20.42
C ALA A 21 3.85 11.77 21.75
N ASP A 22 4.66 11.96 22.80
CA ASP A 22 4.33 11.53 24.16
C ASP A 22 3.23 12.39 24.80
N HIS A 23 2.84 13.51 24.18
CA HIS A 23 1.80 14.41 24.65
C HIS A 23 1.02 15.03 23.48
N PRO A 24 -0.28 15.33 23.66
CA PRO A 24 -1.07 16.07 22.68
C PRO A 24 -0.53 17.49 22.44
N GLY A 25 -0.74 18.00 21.22
CA GLY A 25 -0.36 19.37 20.85
C GLY A 25 1.13 19.58 20.48
N ALA A 26 1.92 18.51 20.45
CA ALA A 26 3.27 18.56 19.91
C ALA A 26 3.24 19.00 18.43
N LYS A 27 4.30 19.65 18.00
CA LYS A 27 4.51 20.10 16.60
C LYS A 27 5.91 19.73 16.15
N ASP A 28 6.10 19.62 14.83
CA ASP A 28 7.43 19.47 14.25
C ASP A 28 8.29 20.68 14.59
N THR A 29 9.51 20.41 15.01
CA THR A 29 10.56 21.43 15.12
C THR A 29 11.65 21.12 14.10
N ASN A 30 11.90 22.06 13.20
CA ASN A 30 12.89 21.92 12.15
C ASN A 30 14.20 22.57 12.61
N GLY A 31 15.33 21.93 12.30
CA GLY A 31 16.67 22.41 12.65
C GLY A 31 17.75 21.67 11.85
N PHE A 32 19.00 22.04 12.08
CA PHE A 32 20.17 21.41 11.44
C PHE A 32 20.67 20.16 12.18
N THR A 33 20.11 19.87 13.35
CA THR A 33 20.39 18.67 14.16
C THR A 33 19.24 17.66 14.03
N ARG A 34 19.25 16.60 14.83
CA ARG A 34 18.15 15.64 14.89
C ARG A 34 16.85 16.34 15.29
N GLN A 35 15.80 16.04 14.55
CA GLN A 35 14.47 16.60 14.76
C GLN A 35 13.81 15.98 16.00
N ASN A 36 12.84 16.68 16.58
CA ASN A 36 12.13 16.22 17.78
C ASN A 36 11.31 14.93 17.57
N TRP A 37 10.98 14.61 16.34
CA TRP A 37 10.28 13.36 15.98
C TRP A 37 11.20 12.14 15.86
N PHE A 38 12.52 12.30 15.85
CA PHE A 38 13.48 11.22 15.61
C PHE A 38 13.30 10.07 16.60
N GLU A 39 13.32 10.36 17.92
CA GLU A 39 13.15 9.33 18.94
C GLU A 39 11.75 8.73 18.98
N PRO A 40 10.65 9.51 18.91
CA PRO A 40 9.30 8.96 18.78
C PRO A 40 9.16 8.01 17.58
N VAL A 41 9.56 8.41 16.39
CA VAL A 41 9.53 7.57 15.19
C VAL A 41 10.36 6.30 15.36
N GLY A 42 11.55 6.41 15.98
CA GLY A 42 12.37 5.25 16.33
C GLY A 42 11.67 4.28 17.27
N ARG A 43 10.88 4.77 18.24
CA ARG A 43 10.07 3.92 19.13
C ARG A 43 8.94 3.23 18.35
N GLU A 44 8.24 3.96 17.46
CA GLU A 44 7.21 3.39 16.60
C GLU A 44 7.77 2.27 15.71
N CYS A 45 8.94 2.48 15.10
CA CYS A 45 9.60 1.46 14.29
C CYS A 45 9.95 0.21 15.12
N ARG A 46 10.54 0.38 16.31
CA ARG A 46 10.90 -0.73 17.20
C ARG A 46 9.66 -1.46 17.71
N MET A 47 8.59 -0.73 18.08
CA MET A 47 7.32 -1.32 18.48
C MET A 47 6.76 -2.21 17.38
N LEU A 48 6.64 -1.71 16.15
CA LEU A 48 6.11 -2.49 15.03
C LEU A 48 6.97 -3.73 14.76
N ARG A 49 8.31 -3.61 14.76
CA ARG A 49 9.22 -4.74 14.55
C ARG A 49 9.15 -5.81 15.62
N ASN A 50 8.95 -5.43 16.88
CA ASN A 50 9.02 -6.34 18.01
C ASN A 50 7.65 -6.88 18.42
N THR A 51 6.59 -6.13 18.16
CA THR A 51 5.20 -6.45 18.56
C THR A 51 4.23 -6.28 17.41
N ALA A 52 3.52 -5.15 17.34
CA ALA A 52 2.71 -4.76 16.19
C ALA A 52 2.49 -3.24 16.17
N GLY A 53 2.16 -2.73 14.99
CA GLY A 53 1.78 -1.34 14.79
C GLY A 53 0.53 -1.20 13.93
N ILE A 54 -0.24 -0.15 14.16
CA ILE A 54 -1.44 0.21 13.42
C ILE A 54 -1.17 1.50 12.67
N ILE A 55 -1.19 1.45 11.34
CA ILE A 55 -0.89 2.56 10.45
C ILE A 55 -2.16 2.92 9.69
N ASP A 56 -2.53 4.19 9.69
CA ASP A 56 -3.59 4.70 8.80
C ASP A 56 -3.04 4.83 7.38
N ILE A 57 -3.65 4.09 6.44
CA ILE A 57 -3.34 4.08 5.01
C ILE A 57 -4.53 4.57 4.18
N SER A 58 -5.44 5.32 4.78
CA SER A 58 -6.64 5.83 4.11
C SER A 58 -6.32 6.75 2.93
N ASN A 59 -5.15 7.35 2.91
CA ASN A 59 -4.65 8.22 1.84
C ASN A 59 -4.18 7.48 0.57
N PHE A 60 -4.17 6.16 0.55
CA PHE A 60 -3.90 5.41 -0.69
C PHE A 60 -5.08 5.53 -1.65
N ALA A 61 -4.78 5.64 -2.95
CA ALA A 61 -5.81 5.57 -3.97
C ALA A 61 -6.39 4.16 -4.07
N LYS A 62 -7.70 4.07 -4.10
CA LYS A 62 -8.44 2.81 -4.18
C LYS A 62 -9.44 2.89 -5.31
N TYR A 63 -9.46 1.85 -6.13
CA TYR A 63 -10.36 1.79 -7.28
C TYR A 63 -11.01 0.42 -7.36
N ARG A 64 -12.21 0.41 -7.91
CA ARG A 64 -12.95 -0.79 -8.26
C ARG A 64 -13.15 -0.86 -9.77
N VAL A 65 -12.89 -2.02 -10.33
CA VAL A 65 -13.20 -2.36 -11.72
C VAL A 65 -14.09 -3.58 -11.74
N CYS A 66 -15.25 -3.49 -12.40
CA CYS A 66 -16.21 -4.59 -12.49
C CYS A 66 -16.66 -4.80 -13.93
N GLY A 67 -17.00 -6.06 -14.25
CA GLY A 67 -17.60 -6.47 -15.50
C GLY A 67 -16.92 -7.68 -16.13
N GLY A 68 -17.62 -8.40 -16.99
CA GLY A 68 -17.15 -9.67 -17.55
C GLY A 68 -15.83 -9.58 -18.34
N GLN A 69 -15.49 -8.38 -18.86
CA GLN A 69 -14.23 -8.12 -19.56
C GLN A 69 -13.23 -7.29 -18.70
N ALA A 70 -13.46 -7.16 -17.39
CA ALA A 70 -12.60 -6.39 -16.51
C ALA A 70 -11.16 -6.94 -16.46
N GLU A 71 -10.99 -8.27 -16.41
CA GLU A 71 -9.69 -8.91 -16.43
C GLU A 71 -8.94 -8.62 -17.74
N GLU A 72 -9.60 -8.72 -18.88
CA GLU A 72 -9.00 -8.45 -20.19
C GLU A 72 -8.54 -7.01 -20.29
N TRP A 73 -9.42 -6.08 -19.92
CA TRP A 73 -9.08 -4.64 -19.92
C TRP A 73 -7.92 -4.32 -18.98
N LEU A 74 -7.90 -4.86 -17.76
CA LEU A 74 -6.81 -4.65 -16.81
C LEU A 74 -5.50 -5.26 -17.32
N ASN A 75 -5.53 -6.40 -18.01
CA ASN A 75 -4.37 -6.96 -18.66
C ASN A 75 -3.84 -6.07 -19.82
N ALA A 76 -4.72 -5.36 -20.52
CA ALA A 76 -4.31 -4.39 -21.54
C ALA A 76 -3.75 -3.09 -20.94
N VAL A 77 -4.09 -2.76 -19.70
CA VAL A 77 -3.58 -1.57 -19.00
C VAL A 77 -2.24 -1.86 -18.31
N PHE A 78 -2.16 -2.94 -17.54
CA PHE A 78 -1.03 -3.23 -16.65
C PHE A 78 -0.04 -4.23 -17.24
N ALA A 79 1.23 -4.08 -16.86
CA ALA A 79 2.32 -4.89 -17.41
C ALA A 79 2.41 -6.31 -16.80
N ASN A 80 1.87 -6.56 -15.61
CA ASN A 80 1.78 -7.91 -15.06
C ASN A 80 0.47 -8.59 -15.46
N THR A 81 0.44 -9.92 -15.36
CA THR A 81 -0.79 -10.71 -15.55
C THR A 81 -1.70 -10.55 -14.33
N MET A 82 -2.98 -10.30 -14.59
CA MET A 82 -3.99 -10.17 -13.53
C MET A 82 -4.21 -11.48 -12.78
N PRO A 83 -4.53 -11.43 -11.47
CA PRO A 83 -4.75 -12.62 -10.68
C PRO A 83 -5.98 -13.41 -11.20
N LYS A 84 -5.79 -14.72 -11.43
CA LYS A 84 -6.84 -15.61 -11.95
C LYS A 84 -7.82 -16.08 -10.87
N ALA A 85 -7.32 -16.38 -9.67
CA ALA A 85 -8.15 -16.89 -8.59
C ALA A 85 -8.74 -15.75 -7.75
N VAL A 86 -10.00 -15.85 -7.39
CA VAL A 86 -10.66 -14.96 -6.42
C VAL A 86 -9.87 -14.96 -5.10
N GLY A 87 -9.75 -13.81 -4.49
CA GLY A 87 -8.97 -13.59 -3.29
C GLY A 87 -7.45 -13.56 -3.51
N ARG A 88 -6.95 -13.53 -4.74
CA ARG A 88 -5.52 -13.39 -5.01
C ARG A 88 -5.17 -11.96 -5.40
N SER A 89 -4.00 -11.51 -4.93
CA SER A 89 -3.41 -10.21 -5.28
C SER A 89 -2.14 -10.38 -6.11
N CYS A 90 -1.82 -9.39 -6.92
CA CYS A 90 -0.51 -9.26 -7.57
C CYS A 90 -0.03 -7.81 -7.50
N LEU A 91 1.28 -7.63 -7.56
CA LEU A 91 1.89 -6.33 -7.80
C LEU A 91 2.09 -6.14 -9.30
N THR A 92 1.85 -4.94 -9.80
CA THR A 92 2.01 -4.64 -11.22
C THR A 92 2.50 -3.22 -11.44
N PRO A 93 3.53 -3.02 -12.27
CA PRO A 93 3.86 -1.69 -12.77
C PRO A 93 2.91 -1.28 -13.89
N LEU A 94 2.70 0.03 -13.99
CA LEU A 94 2.15 0.71 -15.14
C LEU A 94 3.32 1.33 -15.92
N ILE A 95 3.39 1.07 -17.22
CA ILE A 95 4.48 1.56 -18.06
C ILE A 95 4.09 2.87 -18.71
N GLY A 96 5.00 3.84 -18.66
CA GLY A 96 4.83 5.16 -19.26
C GLY A 96 5.25 5.20 -20.72
N VAL A 97 4.93 6.29 -21.39
CA VAL A 97 5.15 6.52 -22.84
C VAL A 97 6.62 6.39 -23.28
N ARG A 98 7.57 6.45 -22.38
CA ARG A 98 9.02 6.30 -22.63
C ARG A 98 9.59 5.00 -22.06
N GLY A 99 8.74 4.05 -21.67
CA GLY A 99 9.13 2.77 -21.09
C GLY A 99 9.45 2.79 -19.60
N GLY A 100 9.49 3.97 -18.96
CA GLY A 100 9.71 4.13 -17.52
C GLY A 100 8.45 3.79 -16.70
N ILE A 101 8.58 3.82 -15.38
CA ILE A 101 7.50 3.45 -14.46
C ILE A 101 6.53 4.62 -14.30
N ALA A 102 5.30 4.48 -14.80
CA ALA A 102 4.24 5.46 -14.63
C ALA A 102 3.41 5.24 -13.35
N GLY A 103 3.56 4.10 -12.70
CA GLY A 103 2.90 3.76 -11.44
C GLY A 103 3.21 2.34 -11.00
N ASP A 104 2.93 2.06 -9.75
CA ASP A 104 2.98 0.74 -9.15
C ASP A 104 1.68 0.49 -8.37
N PHE A 105 1.14 -0.71 -8.51
CA PHE A 105 -0.18 -1.04 -7.98
C PHE A 105 -0.24 -2.43 -7.39
N THR A 106 -1.07 -2.58 -6.36
CA THR A 106 -1.59 -3.87 -5.92
C THR A 106 -2.95 -4.09 -6.54
N VAL A 107 -3.10 -5.14 -7.34
CA VAL A 107 -4.38 -5.54 -7.93
C VAL A 107 -4.86 -6.82 -7.28
N THR A 108 -6.08 -6.80 -6.75
CA THR A 108 -6.72 -7.92 -6.05
C THR A 108 -8.01 -8.31 -6.76
N ARG A 109 -8.19 -9.59 -7.08
CA ARG A 109 -9.45 -10.11 -7.60
C ARG A 109 -10.39 -10.42 -6.44
N LEU A 110 -11.45 -9.64 -6.28
CA LEU A 110 -12.43 -9.79 -5.19
C LEU A 110 -13.58 -10.75 -5.52
N ALA A 111 -13.95 -10.82 -6.79
CA ALA A 111 -14.94 -11.75 -7.33
C ALA A 111 -14.53 -12.16 -8.76
N GLU A 112 -15.32 -12.95 -9.43
CA GLU A 112 -15.04 -13.44 -10.79
C GLU A 112 -14.79 -12.29 -11.76
N ASP A 113 -15.57 -11.22 -11.63
CA ASP A 113 -15.60 -10.03 -12.48
C ASP A 113 -15.35 -8.72 -11.70
N GLU A 114 -14.84 -8.79 -10.46
CA GLU A 114 -14.57 -7.64 -9.59
C GLU A 114 -13.10 -7.59 -9.16
N PHE A 115 -12.47 -6.43 -9.40
CA PHE A 115 -11.09 -6.16 -9.02
C PHE A 115 -10.99 -4.89 -8.17
N MET A 116 -10.18 -4.95 -7.12
CA MET A 116 -9.74 -3.80 -6.33
C MET A 116 -8.30 -3.46 -6.70
N ILE A 117 -8.04 -2.19 -6.95
CA ILE A 117 -6.71 -1.67 -7.27
C ILE A 117 -6.31 -0.67 -6.20
N ILE A 118 -5.11 -0.82 -5.65
CA ILE A 118 -4.54 0.10 -4.67
C ILE A 118 -3.27 0.68 -5.25
N GLY A 119 -3.10 1.98 -5.13
CA GLY A 119 -1.93 2.70 -5.61
C GLY A 119 -1.66 3.97 -4.81
N SER A 120 -0.72 4.78 -5.26
CA SER A 120 -0.37 6.03 -4.61
C SER A 120 -1.49 7.06 -4.69
N GLY A 121 -2.01 7.53 -3.55
CA GLY A 121 -3.07 8.53 -3.49
C GLY A 121 -2.65 9.89 -4.07
N MET A 122 -1.37 10.27 -3.89
CA MET A 122 -0.84 11.50 -4.47
C MET A 122 -0.89 11.52 -6.01
N ALA A 123 -0.86 10.37 -6.65
CA ALA A 123 -0.83 10.22 -8.09
C ALA A 123 -2.19 9.80 -8.67
N GLU A 124 -3.27 9.80 -7.91
CA GLU A 124 -4.57 9.30 -8.35
C GLU A 124 -5.01 9.88 -9.69
N ARG A 125 -5.03 11.20 -9.82
CA ARG A 125 -5.43 11.88 -11.07
C ARG A 125 -4.44 11.65 -12.21
N TYR A 126 -3.14 11.50 -11.89
CA TYR A 126 -2.10 11.19 -12.86
C TYR A 126 -2.31 9.78 -13.43
N HIS A 127 -2.53 8.79 -12.58
CA HIS A 127 -2.75 7.41 -12.98
C HIS A 127 -4.04 7.23 -13.80
N GLN A 128 -5.13 7.90 -13.43
CA GLN A 128 -6.40 7.83 -14.16
C GLN A 128 -6.28 8.27 -15.63
N ARG A 129 -5.30 9.11 -15.98
CA ARG A 129 -5.08 9.52 -17.38
C ARG A 129 -4.60 8.33 -18.24
N PHE A 130 -3.76 7.46 -17.69
CA PHE A 130 -3.27 6.27 -18.41
C PHE A 130 -4.40 5.29 -18.68
N TRP A 131 -5.28 5.07 -17.72
CA TRP A 131 -6.39 4.14 -17.90
C TRP A 131 -7.37 4.59 -18.97
N LYS A 132 -7.54 5.90 -19.14
CA LYS A 132 -8.35 6.47 -20.23
C LYS A 132 -7.72 6.28 -21.63
N MET A 133 -6.45 5.90 -21.71
CA MET A 133 -5.78 5.64 -23.00
C MET A 133 -6.14 4.25 -23.56
N VAL A 134 -6.63 3.35 -22.73
CA VAL A 134 -7.12 2.03 -23.17
C VAL A 134 -8.65 2.08 -23.20
N PRO A 135 -9.28 1.92 -24.38
CA PRO A 135 -10.72 1.90 -24.49
C PRO A 135 -11.34 0.87 -23.54
N MET A 136 -12.28 1.32 -22.70
CA MET A 136 -12.96 0.43 -21.75
C MET A 136 -14.07 -0.30 -22.50
N PRO A 137 -14.12 -1.65 -22.41
CA PRO A 137 -15.18 -2.42 -23.05
C PRO A 137 -16.57 -2.08 -22.51
N ALA A 138 -17.59 -2.22 -23.35
CA ALA A 138 -18.97 -2.08 -22.92
C ALA A 138 -19.27 -3.08 -21.78
N GLY A 139 -19.91 -2.61 -20.70
CA GLY A 139 -20.20 -3.43 -19.52
C GLY A 139 -19.07 -3.54 -18.50
N VAL A 140 -17.90 -2.92 -18.74
CA VAL A 140 -16.87 -2.70 -17.71
C VAL A 140 -17.12 -1.34 -17.06
N SER A 141 -17.09 -1.29 -15.75
CA SER A 141 -17.17 -0.07 -14.95
C SER A 141 -15.90 0.16 -14.17
N PHE A 142 -15.51 1.42 -14.03
CA PHE A 142 -14.39 1.90 -13.22
C PHE A 142 -14.89 2.95 -12.24
N GLU A 143 -14.57 2.76 -10.98
CA GLU A 143 -14.97 3.67 -9.90
C GLU A 143 -13.78 3.97 -8.97
N SER A 144 -13.58 5.24 -8.62
CA SER A 144 -12.68 5.60 -7.51
C SER A 144 -13.42 5.42 -6.19
N LEU A 145 -12.78 4.67 -5.28
CA LEU A 145 -13.26 4.43 -3.91
C LEU A 145 -12.40 5.14 -2.87
N THR A 146 -11.50 6.05 -3.28
CA THR A 146 -10.51 6.67 -2.40
C THR A 146 -11.17 7.40 -1.23
N GLU A 147 -12.28 8.08 -1.46
CA GLU A 147 -13.04 8.78 -0.40
C GLU A 147 -14.08 7.88 0.29
N ALA A 148 -14.53 6.82 -0.37
CA ALA A 148 -15.55 5.91 0.16
C ALA A 148 -14.99 4.85 1.12
N LEU A 149 -13.70 4.51 0.98
CA LEU A 149 -13.02 3.51 1.79
C LEU A 149 -11.85 4.13 2.55
N CYS A 150 -11.81 3.90 3.84
CA CYS A 150 -10.59 4.07 4.64
C CYS A 150 -9.76 2.78 4.67
N GLY A 151 -8.54 2.86 5.21
CA GLY A 151 -7.67 1.70 5.33
C GLY A 151 -6.74 1.78 6.52
N PHE A 152 -6.50 0.62 7.16
CA PHE A 152 -5.49 0.45 8.20
C PHE A 152 -4.55 -0.67 7.83
N ASN A 153 -3.25 -0.48 8.02
CA ASN A 153 -2.28 -1.57 7.99
C ASN A 153 -1.94 -1.97 9.43
N VAL A 154 -2.17 -3.21 9.78
CA VAL A 154 -1.77 -3.79 11.07
C VAL A 154 -0.62 -4.75 10.77
N ALA A 155 0.59 -4.40 11.21
CA ALA A 155 1.81 -5.13 10.88
C ALA A 155 2.69 -5.36 12.10
N GLY A 156 3.53 -6.39 12.02
CA GLY A 156 4.44 -6.83 13.06
C GLY A 156 4.20 -8.29 13.47
N PRO A 157 5.10 -8.90 14.25
CA PRO A 157 5.02 -10.33 14.62
C PRO A 157 3.72 -10.69 15.36
N ASN A 158 3.17 -9.78 16.17
CA ASN A 158 1.94 -10.00 16.93
C ASN A 158 0.66 -9.59 16.17
N SER A 159 0.77 -9.04 14.96
CA SER A 159 -0.38 -8.56 14.17
C SER A 159 -1.47 -9.63 13.96
N ARG A 160 -1.05 -10.88 13.74
CA ARG A 160 -1.99 -12.01 13.62
C ARG A 160 -2.79 -12.25 14.90
N GLY A 161 -2.09 -12.31 16.04
CA GLY A 161 -2.74 -12.53 17.35
C GLY A 161 -3.72 -11.41 17.69
N LEU A 162 -3.30 -10.16 17.44
CA LEU A 162 -4.13 -8.98 17.62
C LEU A 162 -5.42 -9.06 16.78
N LEU A 163 -5.28 -9.26 15.48
CA LEU A 163 -6.43 -9.31 14.57
C LEU A 163 -7.32 -10.54 14.82
N GLN A 164 -6.75 -11.69 15.18
CA GLN A 164 -7.53 -12.90 15.45
C GLN A 164 -8.50 -12.75 16.65
N ARG A 165 -8.24 -11.82 17.58
CA ARG A 165 -9.16 -11.52 18.68
C ARG A 165 -10.38 -10.71 18.24
N LEU A 166 -10.32 -10.07 17.08
CA LEU A 166 -11.37 -9.22 16.53
C LEU A 166 -12.22 -9.90 15.46
N THR A 167 -11.87 -11.14 15.05
CA THR A 167 -12.58 -11.87 13.99
C THR A 167 -12.69 -13.36 14.28
N ASN A 168 -13.80 -13.95 13.84
CA ASN A 168 -13.98 -15.41 13.82
C ASN A 168 -13.33 -16.07 12.60
N THR A 169 -12.90 -15.29 11.60
CA THR A 169 -12.20 -15.83 10.42
C THR A 169 -10.78 -16.23 10.80
N SER A 170 -10.37 -17.45 10.47
CA SER A 170 -9.00 -17.89 10.70
C SER A 170 -8.00 -17.09 9.88
N LEU A 171 -7.02 -16.49 10.58
CA LEU A 171 -5.89 -15.76 10.01
C LEU A 171 -4.61 -16.60 9.93
N ALA A 172 -4.69 -17.91 10.24
CA ALA A 172 -3.57 -18.85 10.09
C ALA A 172 -3.05 -18.85 8.64
N THR A 173 -1.76 -19.15 8.46
CA THR A 173 -1.10 -19.02 7.15
C THR A 173 -1.72 -19.93 6.10
N GLU A 174 -2.11 -21.15 6.47
CA GLU A 174 -2.79 -22.12 5.62
C GLU A 174 -4.16 -21.65 5.15
N ASN A 175 -4.86 -20.89 5.98
CA ASN A 175 -6.19 -20.36 5.67
C ASN A 175 -6.16 -18.97 5.02
N PHE A 176 -5.13 -18.18 5.32
CA PHE A 176 -4.95 -16.83 4.77
C PHE A 176 -3.48 -16.62 4.35
N PRO A 177 -3.04 -17.23 3.22
CA PRO A 177 -1.67 -17.11 2.73
C PRO A 177 -1.28 -15.69 2.31
N PHE A 178 0.02 -15.43 2.19
CA PHE A 178 0.56 -14.18 1.65
C PHE A 178 0.01 -13.87 0.24
N MET A 179 -0.22 -12.60 -0.06
CA MET A 179 -0.83 -12.11 -1.31
C MET A 179 -2.24 -12.66 -1.54
N ARG A 180 -2.97 -12.92 -0.45
CA ARG A 180 -4.39 -13.25 -0.49
C ARG A 180 -5.23 -12.15 0.15
N SER A 181 -6.48 -12.10 -0.26
CA SER A 181 -7.52 -11.26 0.32
C SER A 181 -8.74 -12.07 0.73
N LYS A 182 -9.46 -11.56 1.72
CA LYS A 182 -10.76 -12.08 2.15
C LYS A 182 -11.66 -10.92 2.56
N ARG A 183 -12.96 -11.07 2.36
CA ARG A 183 -13.95 -10.27 3.07
C ARG A 183 -14.11 -10.90 4.45
N ILE A 184 -13.89 -10.12 5.49
CA ILE A 184 -13.98 -10.57 6.89
C ILE A 184 -14.69 -9.51 7.72
N GLU A 185 -15.30 -9.91 8.82
CA GLU A 185 -15.77 -9.02 9.83
C GLU A 185 -14.71 -8.86 10.94
N LEU A 186 -14.41 -7.64 11.32
CA LEU A 186 -13.52 -7.28 12.44
C LEU A 186 -14.26 -6.38 13.42
N ALA A 187 -14.49 -6.83 14.64
CA ALA A 187 -15.25 -6.12 15.67
C ALA A 187 -16.62 -5.58 15.16
N GLY A 188 -17.32 -6.37 14.35
CA GLY A 188 -18.61 -6.00 13.76
C GLY A 188 -18.49 -5.05 12.54
N VAL A 189 -17.29 -4.81 11.99
CA VAL A 189 -17.05 -4.00 10.80
C VAL A 189 -16.68 -4.90 9.62
N ASP A 190 -17.39 -4.75 8.51
CA ASP A 190 -17.07 -5.45 7.26
C ASP A 190 -15.82 -4.88 6.60
N CYS A 191 -14.82 -5.72 6.38
CA CYS A 191 -13.55 -5.34 5.81
C CYS A 191 -13.16 -6.21 4.61
N VAL A 192 -12.52 -5.61 3.62
CA VAL A 192 -11.66 -6.32 2.69
C VAL A 192 -10.26 -6.34 3.30
N ALA A 193 -9.81 -7.51 3.72
CA ALA A 193 -8.48 -7.70 4.29
C ALA A 193 -7.54 -8.29 3.24
N LEU A 194 -6.36 -7.69 3.07
CA LEU A 194 -5.29 -8.16 2.21
C LEU A 194 -4.10 -8.55 3.09
N ARG A 195 -3.58 -9.76 2.96
CA ARG A 195 -2.37 -10.15 3.67
C ARG A 195 -1.13 -9.64 2.94
N VAL A 196 -0.87 -8.37 3.11
CA VAL A 196 0.29 -7.62 2.62
C VAL A 196 0.67 -6.55 3.64
N SER A 197 1.90 -6.05 3.58
CA SER A 197 2.34 -4.92 4.37
C SER A 197 3.48 -4.20 3.67
N PHE A 198 3.40 -2.88 3.59
CA PHE A 198 4.45 -2.05 3.03
C PHE A 198 5.66 -1.92 3.96
N THR A 199 5.54 -2.29 5.24
CA THR A 199 6.68 -2.39 6.17
C THR A 199 7.53 -3.65 5.94
N GLY A 200 7.02 -4.62 5.17
CA GLY A 200 7.67 -5.90 4.92
C GLY A 200 7.62 -6.87 6.08
N ASP A 201 6.86 -6.57 7.13
CA ASP A 201 6.57 -7.49 8.24
C ASP A 201 5.28 -8.26 7.97
N LEU A 202 5.02 -9.28 8.79
CA LEU A 202 3.71 -9.93 8.80
C LEU A 202 2.62 -8.89 9.03
N GLY A 203 1.62 -8.81 8.16
CA GLY A 203 0.58 -7.82 8.32
C GLY A 203 -0.58 -7.98 7.37
N TRP A 204 -1.61 -7.18 7.63
CA TRP A 204 -2.81 -7.07 6.82
C TRP A 204 -3.16 -5.62 6.58
N GLU A 205 -3.51 -5.29 5.35
CA GLU A 205 -4.24 -4.08 5.01
C GLU A 205 -5.73 -4.36 5.11
N LEU A 206 -6.43 -3.53 5.87
CA LEU A 206 -7.84 -3.64 6.20
C LEU A 206 -8.56 -2.45 5.57
N HIS A 207 -9.43 -2.70 4.61
CA HIS A 207 -10.20 -1.64 3.96
C HIS A 207 -11.67 -1.79 4.33
N CYS A 208 -12.25 -0.73 4.90
CA CYS A 208 -13.67 -0.66 5.28
C CYS A 208 -14.30 0.65 4.80
N LYS A 209 -15.60 0.78 4.92
CA LYS A 209 -16.28 2.03 4.60
C LYS A 209 -15.81 3.16 5.52
N THR A 210 -15.73 4.37 4.99
CA THR A 210 -15.29 5.54 5.75
C THR A 210 -16.18 5.81 6.97
N GLU A 211 -17.46 5.50 6.91
CA GLU A 211 -18.40 5.60 8.05
C GLU A 211 -18.04 4.71 9.25
N ASP A 212 -17.35 3.59 8.99
CA ASP A 212 -16.92 2.62 10.01
C ASP A 212 -15.48 2.88 10.52
N GLN A 213 -14.77 3.88 9.97
CA GLN A 213 -13.35 4.14 10.26
C GLN A 213 -13.07 4.26 11.76
N LEU A 214 -13.84 5.10 12.46
CA LEU A 214 -13.60 5.36 13.87
C LEU A 214 -13.83 4.10 14.71
N ARG A 215 -14.93 3.37 14.45
CA ARG A 215 -15.27 2.13 15.17
C ARG A 215 -14.17 1.08 15.02
N LEU A 216 -13.68 0.86 13.79
CA LEU A 216 -12.59 -0.09 13.55
C LEU A 216 -11.29 0.37 14.21
N TYR A 217 -10.94 1.65 14.10
CA TYR A 217 -9.72 2.18 14.69
C TYR A 217 -9.71 2.06 16.22
N GLU A 218 -10.80 2.37 16.89
CA GLU A 218 -10.94 2.24 18.34
C GLU A 218 -10.84 0.78 18.79
N ALA A 219 -11.47 -0.14 18.08
CA ALA A 219 -11.38 -1.58 18.38
C ALA A 219 -9.95 -2.12 18.19
N LEU A 220 -9.24 -1.68 17.13
CA LEU A 220 -7.83 -2.03 16.89
C LEU A 220 -6.94 -1.50 18.02
N LEU A 221 -7.10 -0.23 18.41
CA LEU A 221 -6.32 0.39 19.49
C LEU A 221 -6.59 -0.25 20.86
N ASP A 222 -7.81 -0.58 21.14
CA ASP A 222 -8.17 -1.22 22.41
C ASP A 222 -7.54 -2.61 22.51
N CYS A 223 -7.67 -3.40 21.45
CA CYS A 223 -7.03 -4.71 21.38
C CYS A 223 -5.49 -4.63 21.39
N ALA A 224 -4.90 -3.59 20.83
CA ALA A 224 -3.45 -3.40 20.76
C ALA A 224 -2.77 -3.29 22.12
N LYS A 225 -3.48 -2.80 23.14
CA LYS A 225 -2.97 -2.68 24.53
C LYS A 225 -2.50 -4.01 25.10
N ASP A 226 -3.18 -5.10 24.76
CA ASP A 226 -2.84 -6.46 25.22
C ASP A 226 -1.63 -7.07 24.52
N PHE A 227 -1.10 -6.38 23.49
CA PHE A 227 0.00 -6.84 22.66
C PHE A 227 1.21 -5.91 22.69
N ASP A 228 1.27 -4.94 23.60
CA ASP A 228 2.28 -3.88 23.61
C ASP A 228 2.41 -3.19 22.23
N ALA A 229 1.29 -3.04 21.54
CA ALA A 229 1.17 -2.47 20.23
C ALA A 229 0.45 -1.12 20.27
N GLY A 230 0.54 -0.34 19.21
CA GLY A 230 -0.09 0.97 19.18
C GLY A 230 -0.06 1.62 17.81
N PRO A 231 -0.46 2.90 17.75
CA PRO A 231 -0.49 3.65 16.51
C PRO A 231 0.91 3.96 16.00
N VAL A 232 1.05 4.00 14.67
CA VAL A 232 2.31 4.27 13.97
C VAL A 232 2.05 5.29 12.87
N GLY A 233 2.90 6.32 12.79
CA GLY A 233 2.78 7.39 11.83
C GLY A 233 3.47 7.11 10.48
N ALA A 234 3.21 7.99 9.53
CA ALA A 234 3.72 7.87 8.17
C ALA A 234 5.25 7.90 8.09
N ARG A 235 5.93 8.59 9.01
CA ARG A 235 7.41 8.64 9.04
C ARG A 235 8.02 7.29 9.38
N ALA A 236 7.44 6.57 10.33
CA ALA A 236 7.87 5.22 10.66
C ALA A 236 7.61 4.25 9.48
N LEU A 237 6.43 4.32 8.85
CA LEU A 237 6.15 3.56 7.64
C LEU A 237 7.21 3.79 6.56
N MET A 238 7.57 5.06 6.31
CA MET A 238 8.56 5.43 5.29
C MET A 238 9.98 4.98 5.65
N SER A 239 10.33 4.89 6.92
CA SER A 239 11.60 4.31 7.38
C SER A 239 11.62 2.79 7.18
N LEU A 240 10.59 2.11 7.67
CA LEU A 240 10.47 0.65 7.65
C LEU A 240 10.47 0.07 6.23
N ARG A 241 9.79 0.73 5.27
CA ARG A 241 9.79 0.28 3.87
C ARG A 241 11.17 0.38 3.21
N VAL A 242 11.96 1.41 3.57
CA VAL A 242 13.33 1.57 3.07
C VAL A 242 14.22 0.42 3.53
N GLU A 243 14.11 -0.01 4.79
CA GLU A 243 14.86 -1.15 5.32
C GLU A 243 14.57 -2.46 4.56
N LYS A 244 13.42 -2.56 3.88
CA LYS A 244 13.04 -3.70 3.03
C LYS A 244 13.37 -3.49 1.55
N GLY A 245 13.90 -2.32 1.19
CA GLY A 245 14.15 -1.98 -0.21
C GLY A 245 12.91 -1.75 -1.05
N TYR A 246 11.78 -1.47 -0.42
CA TYR A 246 10.54 -1.19 -1.14
C TYR A 246 10.54 0.25 -1.65
N GLY A 247 10.47 0.40 -2.97
CA GLY A 247 10.31 1.70 -3.62
C GLY A 247 8.92 2.28 -3.38
N SER A 248 8.81 3.59 -3.48
CA SER A 248 7.57 4.34 -3.38
C SER A 248 7.41 5.26 -4.57
N TRP A 249 6.18 5.41 -5.06
CA TRP A 249 5.87 6.33 -6.15
C TRP A 249 6.35 7.76 -5.83
N SER A 250 6.86 8.45 -6.85
CA SER A 250 7.49 9.77 -6.81
C SER A 250 8.81 9.86 -6.04
N ARG A 251 9.31 8.77 -5.53
CA ARG A 251 10.62 8.66 -4.90
C ARG A 251 11.52 7.77 -5.76
N GLU A 252 11.59 6.49 -5.41
CA GLU A 252 12.36 5.50 -6.17
C GLU A 252 11.62 5.02 -7.43
N TYR A 253 10.28 5.09 -7.45
CA TYR A 253 9.46 4.76 -8.60
C TYR A 253 8.94 6.04 -9.24
N SER A 254 9.41 6.33 -10.45
CA SER A 254 8.98 7.48 -11.24
C SER A 254 9.16 7.20 -12.74
N PRO A 255 8.55 8.02 -13.62
CA PRO A 255 8.72 7.86 -15.08
C PRO A 255 10.15 8.05 -15.60
N GLU A 256 11.05 8.53 -14.76
CA GLU A 256 12.48 8.72 -15.09
C GLU A 256 13.25 7.40 -15.03
N TYR A 257 12.81 6.45 -14.20
CA TYR A 257 13.49 5.17 -14.00
C TYR A 257 12.88 4.07 -14.86
N TRP A 258 13.76 3.20 -15.35
CA TRP A 258 13.37 1.99 -16.06
C TRP A 258 13.06 0.87 -15.06
N PRO A 259 12.15 -0.06 -15.40
CA PRO A 259 11.82 -1.17 -14.50
C PRO A 259 13.01 -2.02 -14.04
N GLN A 260 14.04 -2.21 -14.92
CA GLN A 260 15.25 -2.94 -14.57
C GLN A 260 16.18 -2.17 -13.64
N GLU A 261 16.07 -0.85 -13.56
CA GLU A 261 16.88 0.00 -12.66
C GLU A 261 16.40 -0.10 -11.20
N VAL A 262 15.11 -0.39 -10.99
CA VAL A 262 14.46 -0.39 -9.67
C VAL A 262 13.89 -1.76 -9.26
N GLY A 263 14.29 -2.84 -9.97
CA GLY A 263 13.94 -4.20 -9.60
C GLY A 263 12.53 -4.65 -9.96
N LEU A 264 11.78 -3.90 -10.79
CA LEU A 264 10.42 -4.24 -11.19
C LEU A 264 10.31 -5.02 -12.51
N ALA A 265 11.41 -5.22 -13.23
CA ALA A 265 11.39 -5.90 -14.55
C ALA A 265 10.79 -7.31 -14.49
N GLY A 266 11.01 -8.05 -13.41
CA GLY A 266 10.46 -9.41 -13.21
C GLY A 266 8.93 -9.47 -13.14
N LEU A 267 8.28 -8.34 -12.88
CA LEU A 267 6.82 -8.24 -12.84
C LEU A 267 6.21 -8.01 -14.23
N ILE A 268 7.01 -7.67 -15.23
CA ILE A 268 6.52 -7.37 -16.60
C ILE A 268 6.39 -8.66 -17.40
N LYS A 269 5.21 -8.93 -17.93
CA LYS A 269 4.88 -10.13 -18.70
C LYS A 269 4.81 -9.79 -20.19
N LEU A 270 5.76 -10.29 -20.98
CA LEU A 270 5.88 -10.01 -22.40
C LEU A 270 5.03 -10.93 -23.29
N ASP A 271 4.46 -11.98 -22.73
CA ASP A 271 3.59 -12.95 -23.39
C ASP A 271 2.15 -12.42 -23.62
N LYS A 272 1.90 -11.16 -23.23
CA LYS A 272 0.65 -10.44 -23.46
C LYS A 272 0.90 -9.01 -23.92
N ASP A 273 -0.11 -8.36 -24.47
CA ASP A 273 -0.07 -6.93 -24.77
C ASP A 273 -0.49 -6.11 -23.55
N PHE A 274 0.09 -4.92 -23.42
CA PHE A 274 -0.24 -3.94 -22.39
C PHE A 274 0.16 -2.53 -22.84
N LEU A 275 -0.38 -1.53 -22.14
CA LEU A 275 -0.17 -0.12 -22.46
C LEU A 275 1.34 0.23 -22.50
N HIS A 276 1.80 0.80 -23.61
CA HIS A 276 3.19 1.20 -23.87
C HIS A 276 4.21 0.03 -23.86
N LYS A 277 3.79 -1.18 -24.18
CA LYS A 277 4.69 -2.34 -24.30
C LYS A 277 5.86 -2.07 -25.25
N GLU A 278 5.60 -1.46 -26.41
CA GLU A 278 6.66 -1.12 -27.39
C GLU A 278 7.73 -0.16 -26.84
N ALA A 279 7.30 0.80 -26.02
CA ALA A 279 8.24 1.70 -25.36
C ALA A 279 9.13 0.96 -24.35
N TYR A 280 8.58 -0.04 -23.64
CA TYR A 280 9.37 -0.91 -22.76
C TYR A 280 10.30 -1.82 -23.56
N LEU A 281 9.85 -2.43 -24.66
CA LEU A 281 10.67 -3.28 -25.51
C LEU A 281 11.88 -2.52 -26.07
N ALA A 282 11.76 -1.22 -26.35
CA ALA A 282 12.85 -0.39 -26.83
C ALA A 282 13.98 -0.15 -25.79
N ILE A 283 13.73 -0.47 -24.51
CA ILE A 283 14.69 -0.20 -23.43
C ILE A 283 15.07 -1.44 -22.60
N LYS A 284 14.29 -2.52 -22.62
CA LYS A 284 14.43 -3.67 -21.69
C LYS A 284 15.80 -4.35 -21.75
N ASP A 285 16.45 -4.36 -22.91
CA ASP A 285 17.74 -5.02 -23.14
C ASP A 285 18.92 -4.02 -23.08
N LYS A 286 18.66 -2.75 -22.78
CA LYS A 286 19.72 -1.76 -22.57
C LYS A 286 20.32 -1.92 -21.17
N ASP A 287 21.61 -1.63 -21.07
CA ASP A 287 22.27 -1.54 -19.78
C ASP A 287 21.58 -0.50 -18.91
N PRO A 288 21.26 -0.82 -17.66
CA PRO A 288 20.68 0.15 -16.74
C PRO A 288 21.67 1.31 -16.51
N ARG A 289 21.16 2.54 -16.59
CA ARG A 289 21.96 3.76 -16.37
C ARG A 289 22.39 3.87 -14.91
N GLU A 290 21.54 3.36 -14.01
CA GLU A 290 21.74 3.36 -12.56
C GLU A 290 20.97 2.18 -11.95
N ARG A 291 21.20 1.91 -10.67
CA ARG A 291 20.51 0.83 -9.94
C ARG A 291 20.08 1.31 -8.57
N LEU A 292 18.85 1.02 -8.21
CA LEU A 292 18.38 1.19 -6.84
C LEU A 292 19.13 0.23 -5.91
N CYS A 293 19.84 0.80 -4.92
CA CYS A 293 20.60 0.05 -3.93
C CYS A 293 20.19 0.48 -2.52
N ILE A 294 20.18 -0.46 -1.58
CA ILE A 294 20.08 -0.16 -0.15
C ILE A 294 21.50 0.10 0.36
N VAL A 295 21.67 1.20 1.08
CA VAL A 295 22.94 1.57 1.71
C VAL A 295 22.75 1.60 3.22
N GLU A 296 23.58 0.86 3.93
CA GLU A 296 23.66 0.91 5.40
C GLU A 296 24.80 1.83 5.83
N ILE A 297 24.49 2.79 6.71
CA ILE A 297 25.49 3.67 7.29
C ILE A 297 26.03 3.01 8.57
N LEU A 298 27.27 2.55 8.53
CA LEU A 298 27.90 1.83 9.64
C LEU A 298 28.57 2.73 10.68
N ALA A 299 28.73 4.02 10.39
CA ALA A 299 29.30 4.99 11.32
C ALA A 299 28.22 5.74 12.11
N PRO A 300 28.45 6.05 13.38
CA PRO A 300 27.54 6.82 14.20
C PRO A 300 27.43 8.29 13.75
#